data_852ab2b5a8a56425608021e2c8f6f5f4
#
_entry.id   852ab2b5a8a56425608021e2c8f6f5f4
#
_cell.length_a   1.000
_cell.length_b   1.000
_cell.length_c   1.000
_cell.angle_alpha   90.00
_cell.angle_beta   90.00
_cell.angle_gamma   90.00
#
_symmetry.space_group_name_H-M   'P 1'
#
loop_
_entity.id
_entity.type
_entity.pdbx_description
1 polymer ?
#
loop_
_entity_poly.entity_id
_entity_poly.type
_entity_poly.pdbx_seq_one_letter_code
_entity_poly.pdbx_strand_id
1 'polypeptide(L)'
;MSAKETINSIHLLSDVKFLPWIKRTFALQGWSSYYIVLNHKEKKVCKDLGDDTMEVSSDSFGESIIIEKLRSYDIAFHYLLNNTKAEIINKSGADLIHCWCFYGAEIYQQTNLFRNTIYGPQTRKMFWTLPEKRFRYEFRQWYYFFWKREPSPISSLRRSISKIYAILWYVEEEMEMISQKIKLPPWKFFQFFSFDDIIPAGTGNTDIRSKKILIGNSATIENNHADVLPLLTAISDKEYSFSLPLTYGQFSRYKSQIKSKYKRKLGERVTFLEGHLSLEEYYSFLRKHPTAVFLHYRQQGLGNILYLLYTGTKVYLSQHNVVYRWLKKNGIEVFIFEVDFLRDVQEQQLTLDQKMIQHNQEKIRDLLDHQRNDITIAELEAEVYVRKNRKVNDIA
;
A
#
# COMPACT_ATOMS: atom_id res chain seq x y z
N MET A 1 -1.94 -39.00 -17.99
CA MET A 1 -1.98 -37.62 -17.52
C MET A 1 -0.80 -36.90 -18.16
N SER A 2 -1.02 -35.96 -19.10
CA SER A 2 0.08 -35.15 -19.63
C SER A 2 0.63 -34.31 -18.48
N ALA A 3 1.96 -34.22 -18.31
CA ALA A 3 2.57 -33.36 -17.33
C ALA A 3 2.04 -31.94 -17.56
N LYS A 4 1.50 -31.30 -16.51
CA LYS A 4 1.02 -29.91 -16.58
C LYS A 4 2.24 -29.06 -16.94
N GLU A 5 2.19 -28.36 -18.06
CA GLU A 5 3.28 -27.52 -18.52
C GLU A 5 3.57 -26.43 -17.49
N THR A 6 4.83 -26.24 -17.11
CA THR A 6 5.24 -25.26 -16.11
C THR A 6 5.00 -23.84 -16.64
N ILE A 7 4.40 -22.97 -15.83
CA ILE A 7 4.21 -21.56 -16.15
C ILE A 7 5.48 -20.81 -15.77
N ASN A 8 6.00 -20.01 -16.72
CA ASN A 8 7.13 -19.13 -16.50
C ASN A 8 6.64 -17.73 -16.15
N SER A 9 6.89 -17.29 -14.94
CA SER A 9 6.50 -15.95 -14.45
C SER A 9 7.70 -15.05 -14.21
N ILE A 10 7.54 -13.75 -14.47
CA ILE A 10 8.55 -12.74 -14.18
C ILE A 10 7.96 -11.62 -13.33
N HIS A 11 8.71 -11.19 -12.31
CA HIS A 11 8.25 -10.26 -11.29
C HIS A 11 9.12 -9.01 -11.28
N LEU A 12 8.54 -7.84 -11.59
CA LEU A 12 9.25 -6.56 -11.62
C LEU A 12 8.96 -5.75 -10.36
N LEU A 13 9.94 -5.66 -9.44
CA LEU A 13 9.83 -4.97 -8.16
C LEU A 13 10.53 -3.61 -8.20
N SER A 14 10.10 -2.67 -7.34
CA SER A 14 10.79 -1.39 -7.09
C SER A 14 11.39 -1.31 -5.68
N ASP A 15 11.14 -2.31 -4.84
CA ASP A 15 11.64 -2.37 -3.46
C ASP A 15 11.89 -3.83 -3.06
N VAL A 16 13.13 -4.13 -2.74
CA VAL A 16 13.60 -5.47 -2.38
C VAL A 16 12.96 -6.01 -1.09
N LYS A 17 12.45 -5.15 -0.22
CA LYS A 17 11.86 -5.57 1.06
C LYS A 17 10.64 -6.49 0.92
N PHE A 18 9.92 -6.42 -0.21
CA PHE A 18 8.77 -7.28 -0.48
C PHE A 18 9.13 -8.61 -1.16
N LEU A 19 10.38 -8.73 -1.63
CA LEU A 19 10.82 -9.91 -2.37
C LEU A 19 10.62 -11.24 -1.60
N PRO A 20 10.94 -11.34 -0.29
CA PRO A 20 10.73 -12.59 0.45
C PRO A 20 9.25 -13.03 0.50
N TRP A 21 8.32 -12.07 0.66
CA TRP A 21 6.89 -12.37 0.69
C TRP A 21 6.38 -12.84 -0.66
N ILE A 22 6.78 -12.14 -1.72
CA ILE A 22 6.40 -12.49 -3.09
C ILE A 22 6.93 -13.87 -3.48
N LYS A 23 8.21 -14.17 -3.16
CA LYS A 23 8.81 -15.49 -3.40
C LYS A 23 8.01 -16.59 -2.71
N ARG A 24 7.64 -16.43 -1.43
CA ARG A 24 6.81 -17.42 -0.71
C ARG A 24 5.45 -17.62 -1.38
N THR A 25 4.76 -16.55 -1.76
CA THR A 25 3.45 -16.62 -2.40
C THR A 25 3.49 -17.45 -3.68
N PHE A 26 4.49 -17.25 -4.53
CA PHE A 26 4.58 -17.92 -5.84
C PHE A 26 5.29 -19.28 -5.79
N ALA A 27 6.14 -19.55 -4.80
CA ALA A 27 6.72 -20.87 -4.58
C ALA A 27 5.65 -21.96 -4.35
N LEU A 28 4.55 -21.60 -3.71
CA LEU A 28 3.43 -22.51 -3.44
C LEU A 28 2.65 -22.91 -4.72
N GLN A 29 2.82 -22.17 -5.83
CA GLN A 29 2.07 -22.41 -7.07
C GLN A 29 2.78 -23.38 -8.04
N GLY A 30 4.03 -23.75 -7.75
CA GLY A 30 4.84 -24.60 -8.65
C GLY A 30 5.22 -23.94 -9.97
N TRP A 31 5.16 -22.60 -10.05
CA TRP A 31 5.57 -21.84 -11.24
C TRP A 31 7.10 -21.64 -11.25
N SER A 32 7.67 -21.54 -12.45
CA SER A 32 9.06 -21.10 -12.62
C SER A 32 9.09 -19.56 -12.58
N SER A 33 9.55 -19.00 -11.46
CA SER A 33 9.48 -17.56 -11.20
C SER A 33 10.86 -16.91 -11.24
N TYR A 34 10.97 -15.75 -11.91
CA TYR A 34 12.17 -14.92 -11.95
C TYR A 34 11.87 -13.50 -11.48
N TYR A 35 12.82 -12.88 -10.76
CA TYR A 35 12.59 -11.61 -10.08
C TYR A 35 13.58 -10.54 -10.55
N ILE A 36 13.07 -9.38 -10.92
CA ILE A 36 13.86 -8.20 -11.29
C ILE A 36 13.59 -7.08 -10.30
N VAL A 37 14.66 -6.60 -9.64
CA VAL A 37 14.63 -5.44 -8.76
C VAL A 37 15.10 -4.22 -9.53
N LEU A 38 14.26 -3.20 -9.67
CA LEU A 38 14.60 -1.97 -10.36
C LEU A 38 15.41 -1.02 -9.47
N ASN A 39 16.66 -0.76 -9.85
CA ASN A 39 17.51 0.26 -9.23
C ASN A 39 17.21 1.63 -9.82
N HIS A 40 16.69 2.55 -8.98
CA HIS A 40 16.36 3.93 -9.37
C HIS A 40 17.46 4.95 -9.05
N LYS A 41 18.57 4.53 -8.43
CA LYS A 41 19.65 5.40 -7.97
C LYS A 41 20.83 5.40 -8.93
N GLU A 42 21.18 4.24 -9.43
CA GLU A 42 22.34 4.03 -10.28
C GLU A 42 21.91 3.83 -11.74
N LYS A 43 22.78 4.25 -12.69
CA LYS A 43 22.55 4.06 -14.12
C LYS A 43 23.37 2.87 -14.63
N LYS A 44 22.85 2.22 -15.69
CA LYS A 44 23.53 1.10 -16.37
C LYS A 44 23.92 -0.06 -15.42
N VAL A 45 23.08 -0.30 -14.41
CA VAL A 45 23.25 -1.44 -13.51
C VAL A 45 22.61 -2.67 -14.12
N CYS A 46 23.34 -3.78 -14.09
CA CYS A 46 22.84 -5.13 -14.35
C CYS A 46 23.66 -6.08 -13.49
N LYS A 47 23.07 -6.62 -12.42
CA LYS A 47 23.75 -7.48 -11.45
C LYS A 47 22.89 -8.68 -11.11
N ASP A 48 23.44 -9.89 -11.10
CA ASP A 48 22.79 -11.06 -10.56
C ASP A 48 22.83 -11.01 -9.04
N LEU A 49 21.68 -11.29 -8.41
CA LEU A 49 21.50 -11.37 -6.96
C LEU A 49 21.19 -12.80 -6.49
N GLY A 50 21.38 -13.79 -7.38
CA GLY A 50 21.09 -15.21 -7.20
C GLY A 50 20.55 -15.83 -8.47
N ASP A 51 20.28 -17.13 -8.45
CA ASP A 51 19.89 -17.89 -9.65
C ASP A 51 18.57 -17.41 -10.28
N ASP A 52 17.67 -16.88 -9.46
CA ASP A 52 16.32 -16.45 -9.84
C ASP A 52 16.08 -14.94 -9.73
N THR A 53 17.11 -14.16 -9.43
CA THR A 53 16.93 -12.72 -9.11
C THR A 53 18.05 -11.88 -9.70
N MET A 54 17.69 -10.76 -10.33
CA MET A 54 18.65 -9.76 -10.80
C MET A 54 18.25 -8.34 -10.38
N GLU A 55 19.24 -7.45 -10.27
CA GLU A 55 19.06 -6.02 -10.14
C GLU A 55 19.37 -5.32 -11.46
N VAL A 56 18.45 -4.44 -11.91
CA VAL A 56 18.59 -3.73 -13.18
C VAL A 56 18.26 -2.25 -12.99
N SER A 57 19.03 -1.34 -13.62
CA SER A 57 18.73 0.09 -13.58
C SER A 57 17.39 0.43 -14.25
N SER A 58 16.75 1.49 -13.78
CA SER A 58 15.46 1.97 -14.30
C SER A 58 15.57 2.92 -15.49
N ASP A 59 16.74 3.00 -16.11
CA ASP A 59 17.01 3.80 -17.32
C ASP A 59 16.74 3.00 -18.62
N SER A 60 17.00 3.62 -19.78
CA SER A 60 16.79 2.98 -21.07
C SER A 60 17.64 1.72 -21.29
N PHE A 61 18.81 1.63 -20.65
CA PHE A 61 19.66 0.45 -20.69
C PHE A 61 18.99 -0.72 -19.98
N GLY A 62 18.57 -0.54 -18.74
CA GLY A 62 17.86 -1.59 -18.00
C GLY A 62 16.52 -1.93 -18.61
N GLU A 63 15.80 -0.96 -19.17
CA GLU A 63 14.55 -1.19 -19.88
C GLU A 63 14.71 -2.15 -21.06
N SER A 64 15.78 -2.01 -21.87
CA SER A 64 16.05 -2.90 -23.00
C SER A 64 16.35 -4.33 -22.55
N ILE A 65 17.10 -4.51 -21.47
CA ILE A 65 17.41 -5.83 -20.88
C ILE A 65 16.11 -6.51 -20.41
N ILE A 66 15.24 -5.76 -19.74
CA ILE A 66 13.98 -6.30 -19.24
C ILE A 66 13.09 -6.73 -20.41
N ILE A 67 12.93 -5.89 -21.43
CA ILE A 67 12.08 -6.20 -22.60
C ILE A 67 12.57 -7.46 -23.32
N GLU A 68 13.88 -7.62 -23.47
CA GLU A 68 14.45 -8.82 -24.06
C GLU A 68 14.12 -10.06 -23.23
N LYS A 69 14.33 -9.97 -21.92
CA LYS A 69 14.07 -11.07 -20.99
C LYS A 69 12.59 -11.47 -20.95
N LEU A 70 11.67 -10.49 -21.06
CA LEU A 70 10.21 -10.75 -21.04
C LEU A 70 9.74 -11.72 -22.14
N ARG A 71 10.48 -11.86 -23.25
CA ARG A 71 10.12 -12.75 -24.38
C ARG A 71 10.06 -14.23 -23.99
N SER A 72 10.72 -14.62 -22.92
CA SER A 72 10.83 -16.01 -22.46
C SER A 72 9.79 -16.37 -21.37
N TYR A 73 8.86 -15.45 -21.06
CA TYR A 73 7.90 -15.64 -19.98
C TYR A 73 6.45 -15.60 -20.48
N ASP A 74 5.58 -16.28 -19.75
CA ASP A 74 4.15 -16.37 -20.05
C ASP A 74 3.37 -15.21 -19.41
N ILE A 75 3.80 -14.78 -18.21
CA ILE A 75 3.13 -13.77 -17.39
C ILE A 75 4.13 -12.88 -16.65
N ALA A 76 3.85 -11.58 -16.61
CA ALA A 76 4.65 -10.57 -15.95
C ALA A 76 3.86 -9.82 -14.87
N PHE A 77 4.41 -9.74 -13.66
CA PHE A 77 3.84 -9.03 -12.52
C PHE A 77 4.59 -7.71 -12.27
N HIS A 78 3.89 -6.59 -12.31
CA HIS A 78 4.43 -5.25 -12.16
C HIS A 78 4.02 -4.67 -10.80
N TYR A 79 4.90 -4.79 -9.78
CA TYR A 79 4.67 -4.27 -8.43
C TYR A 79 4.94 -2.78 -8.35
N LEU A 80 3.97 -1.98 -7.96
CA LEU A 80 4.05 -0.52 -8.00
C LEU A 80 4.32 -0.01 -9.44
N LEU A 81 3.29 0.08 -10.26
CA LEU A 81 3.38 0.44 -11.67
C LEU A 81 3.86 1.90 -11.86
N ASN A 82 5.16 2.10 -11.92
CA ASN A 82 5.80 3.39 -12.18
C ASN A 82 5.97 3.66 -13.69
N ASN A 83 6.55 4.81 -14.05
CA ASN A 83 6.75 5.19 -15.46
C ASN A 83 7.57 4.16 -16.24
N THR A 84 8.68 3.69 -15.69
CA THR A 84 9.55 2.68 -16.34
C THR A 84 8.78 1.40 -16.66
N LYS A 85 8.03 0.85 -15.69
CA LYS A 85 7.22 -0.35 -15.90
C LYS A 85 6.09 -0.13 -16.90
N ALA A 86 5.45 1.05 -16.88
CA ALA A 86 4.44 1.40 -17.87
C ALA A 86 5.02 1.47 -19.29
N GLU A 87 6.24 2.00 -19.47
CA GLU A 87 6.92 2.01 -20.77
C GLU A 87 7.36 0.59 -21.19
N ILE A 88 7.82 -0.24 -20.28
CA ILE A 88 8.11 -1.66 -20.53
C ILE A 88 6.85 -2.37 -21.08
N ILE A 89 5.70 -2.20 -20.43
CA ILE A 89 4.42 -2.75 -20.92
C ILE A 89 4.06 -2.20 -22.29
N ASN A 90 4.24 -0.89 -22.52
CA ASN A 90 3.92 -0.25 -23.78
C ASN A 90 4.76 -0.78 -24.94
N LYS A 91 6.01 -1.17 -24.68
CA LYS A 91 6.98 -1.66 -25.68
C LYS A 91 7.05 -3.18 -25.80
N SER A 92 6.49 -3.92 -24.83
CA SER A 92 6.46 -5.39 -24.87
C SER A 92 5.48 -5.92 -25.92
N GLY A 93 5.69 -7.18 -26.32
CA GLY A 93 4.82 -7.88 -27.25
C GLY A 93 3.39 -8.09 -26.70
N ALA A 94 2.44 -8.32 -27.62
CA ALA A 94 1.01 -8.47 -27.26
C ALA A 94 0.69 -9.79 -26.53
N ASP A 95 1.55 -10.79 -26.66
CA ASP A 95 1.26 -12.16 -26.18
C ASP A 95 1.50 -12.33 -24.68
N LEU A 96 2.35 -11.49 -24.08
CA LEU A 96 2.67 -11.56 -22.67
C LEU A 96 1.47 -11.08 -21.84
N ILE A 97 1.12 -11.83 -20.81
CA ILE A 97 0.10 -11.42 -19.83
C ILE A 97 0.74 -10.44 -18.86
N HIS A 98 0.25 -9.22 -18.81
CA HIS A 98 0.69 -8.23 -17.83
C HIS A 98 -0.31 -8.11 -16.68
N CYS A 99 0.15 -8.33 -15.45
CA CYS A 99 -0.61 -8.10 -14.21
C CYS A 99 -0.04 -6.90 -13.45
N TRP A 100 -0.91 -6.00 -13.06
CA TRP A 100 -0.55 -4.84 -12.24
C TRP A 100 -0.81 -5.12 -10.77
N CYS A 101 0.26 -5.30 -9.98
CA CYS A 101 0.22 -5.41 -8.54
C CYS A 101 0.17 -4.01 -7.93
N PHE A 102 -1.01 -3.60 -7.47
CA PHE A 102 -1.29 -2.24 -7.05
C PHE A 102 -0.75 -1.94 -5.63
N TYR A 103 -0.23 -0.71 -5.42
CA TYR A 103 0.22 -0.22 -4.12
C TYR A 103 -0.29 1.19 -3.79
N GLY A 104 -0.97 1.84 -4.70
CA GLY A 104 -1.59 3.16 -4.52
C GLY A 104 -0.74 4.35 -4.91
N ALA A 105 0.56 4.36 -4.59
CA ALA A 105 1.44 5.51 -4.87
C ALA A 105 1.47 5.89 -6.36
N GLU A 106 1.38 4.92 -7.24
CA GLU A 106 1.35 5.06 -8.71
C GLU A 106 0.13 5.83 -9.23
N ILE A 107 -0.96 5.86 -8.51
CA ILE A 107 -2.16 6.63 -8.83
C ILE A 107 -2.19 7.93 -8.03
N TYR A 108 -2.14 7.85 -6.71
CA TYR A 108 -2.35 8.99 -5.82
C TYR A 108 -1.23 10.03 -5.89
N GLN A 109 0.01 9.61 -6.18
CA GLN A 109 1.15 10.52 -6.31
C GLN A 109 1.37 11.02 -7.73
N GLN A 110 0.74 10.43 -8.73
CA GLN A 110 0.93 10.76 -10.16
C GLN A 110 -0.08 11.77 -10.69
N THR A 111 -1.21 11.95 -10.03
CA THR A 111 -2.34 12.74 -10.55
C THR A 111 -2.97 13.63 -9.49
N ASN A 112 -3.48 14.79 -9.92
CA ASN A 112 -4.26 15.70 -9.08
C ASN A 112 -5.72 15.23 -8.87
N LEU A 113 -6.15 14.18 -9.56
CA LEU A 113 -7.54 13.73 -9.58
C LEU A 113 -8.08 13.34 -8.21
N PHE A 114 -7.19 12.87 -7.32
CA PHE A 114 -7.57 12.37 -6.00
C PHE A 114 -7.33 13.37 -4.85
N ARG A 115 -6.75 14.55 -5.12
CA ARG A 115 -6.44 15.54 -4.07
C ARG A 115 -7.63 15.84 -3.15
N ASN A 116 -8.80 16.07 -3.72
CA ASN A 116 -10.00 16.37 -2.95
C ASN A 116 -10.64 15.13 -2.31
N THR A 117 -10.21 13.94 -2.70
CA THR A 117 -10.72 12.66 -2.21
C THR A 117 -9.90 12.11 -1.05
N ILE A 118 -8.57 12.36 -1.04
CA ILE A 118 -7.64 11.75 -0.07
C ILE A 118 -7.20 12.68 1.06
N TYR A 119 -7.49 13.98 0.97
CA TYR A 119 -7.12 14.96 2.01
C TYR A 119 -8.34 15.55 2.70
N GLY A 120 -8.31 15.54 4.03
CA GLY A 120 -9.29 16.24 4.85
C GLY A 120 -9.19 17.76 4.71
N PRO A 121 -10.21 18.53 5.17
CA PRO A 121 -10.30 19.97 4.96
C PRO A 121 -9.10 20.76 5.47
N GLN A 122 -8.58 20.44 6.67
CA GLN A 122 -7.41 21.13 7.24
C GLN A 122 -6.12 20.77 6.53
N THR A 123 -5.94 19.49 6.23
CA THR A 123 -4.79 18.97 5.48
C THR A 123 -4.75 19.58 4.07
N ARG A 124 -5.89 19.73 3.42
CA ARG A 124 -6.01 20.36 2.10
C ARG A 124 -5.59 21.83 2.12
N LYS A 125 -5.97 22.58 3.19
CA LYS A 125 -5.46 23.95 3.39
C LYS A 125 -3.94 23.99 3.58
N MET A 126 -3.41 23.05 4.38
CA MET A 126 -1.96 22.91 4.56
C MET A 126 -1.23 22.56 3.26
N PHE A 127 -1.80 21.73 2.41
CA PHE A 127 -1.21 21.34 1.13
C PHE A 127 -0.79 22.56 0.29
N TRP A 128 -1.62 23.61 0.27
CA TRP A 128 -1.32 24.83 -0.48
C TRP A 128 -0.18 25.66 0.11
N THR A 129 0.17 25.45 1.37
CA THR A 129 1.34 26.09 2.00
C THR A 129 2.65 25.30 1.78
N LEU A 130 2.60 24.16 1.09
CA LEU A 130 3.73 23.30 0.78
C LEU A 130 4.15 23.46 -0.70
N PRO A 131 5.05 24.41 -1.03
CA PRO A 131 5.39 24.72 -2.42
C PRO A 131 5.98 23.51 -3.17
N GLU A 132 6.70 22.63 -2.47
CA GLU A 132 7.27 21.40 -3.05
C GLU A 132 6.21 20.47 -3.63
N LYS A 133 5.07 20.32 -2.96
CA LYS A 133 3.95 19.50 -3.45
C LYS A 133 3.22 20.21 -4.59
N ARG A 134 2.93 21.50 -4.43
CA ARG A 134 2.23 22.30 -5.42
C ARG A 134 2.99 22.29 -6.75
N PHE A 135 4.30 22.60 -6.72
CA PHE A 135 5.15 22.63 -7.91
C PHE A 135 5.22 21.26 -8.60
N ARG A 136 5.42 20.18 -7.80
CA ARG A 136 5.54 18.81 -8.30
C ARG A 136 4.29 18.32 -9.02
N TYR A 137 3.09 18.68 -8.54
CA TYR A 137 1.83 18.19 -9.11
C TYR A 137 1.31 19.06 -10.27
N GLU A 138 1.45 20.37 -10.19
CA GLU A 138 0.90 21.29 -11.21
C GLU A 138 1.80 21.38 -12.43
N PHE A 139 3.11 21.38 -12.24
CA PHE A 139 4.09 21.56 -13.33
C PHE A 139 4.72 20.25 -13.83
N ARG A 140 4.41 19.12 -13.25
CA ARG A 140 5.02 17.85 -13.62
C ARG A 140 4.79 17.49 -15.09
N GLN A 141 3.58 17.67 -15.62
CA GLN A 141 3.28 17.37 -17.03
C GLN A 141 4.05 18.29 -17.97
N TRP A 142 4.10 19.59 -17.66
CA TRP A 142 4.89 20.56 -18.40
C TRP A 142 6.38 20.24 -18.38
N TYR A 143 6.90 19.83 -17.20
CA TYR A 143 8.28 19.40 -17.05
C TYR A 143 8.61 18.21 -17.95
N TYR A 144 7.80 17.17 -17.99
CA TYR A 144 8.01 16.03 -18.87
C TYR A 144 7.91 16.42 -20.33
N PHE A 145 6.94 17.22 -20.71
CA PHE A 145 6.74 17.65 -22.09
C PHE A 145 7.88 18.54 -22.62
N PHE A 146 8.26 19.59 -21.88
CA PHE A 146 9.21 20.58 -22.36
C PHE A 146 10.68 20.22 -22.10
N TRP A 147 11.01 19.69 -20.91
CA TRP A 147 12.40 19.42 -20.51
C TRP A 147 12.86 18.01 -20.76
N LYS A 148 12.01 17.03 -20.41
CA LYS A 148 12.36 15.62 -20.59
C LYS A 148 12.15 15.13 -22.01
N ARG A 149 11.24 15.75 -22.76
CA ARG A 149 10.77 15.29 -24.08
C ARG A 149 10.31 13.81 -24.04
N GLU A 150 9.77 13.38 -22.91
CA GLU A 150 9.28 12.04 -22.65
C GLU A 150 7.78 12.10 -22.31
N PRO A 151 7.02 11.01 -22.52
CA PRO A 151 5.66 10.93 -22.05
C PRO A 151 5.57 11.16 -20.53
N SER A 152 4.59 11.94 -20.10
CA SER A 152 4.36 12.10 -18.66
C SER A 152 3.95 10.76 -18.03
N PRO A 153 4.27 10.52 -16.74
CA PRO A 153 3.91 9.27 -16.07
C PRO A 153 2.43 8.89 -16.19
N ILE A 154 1.53 9.87 -16.16
CA ILE A 154 0.09 9.61 -16.34
C ILE A 154 -0.25 9.21 -17.78
N SER A 155 0.46 9.75 -18.78
CA SER A 155 0.28 9.37 -20.18
C SER A 155 0.76 7.95 -20.43
N SER A 156 1.95 7.60 -19.91
CA SER A 156 2.50 6.23 -19.99
C SER A 156 1.59 5.22 -19.32
N LEU A 157 1.10 5.54 -18.11
CA LEU A 157 0.15 4.72 -17.40
C LEU A 157 -1.14 4.51 -18.21
N ARG A 158 -1.75 5.57 -18.73
CA ARG A 158 -2.99 5.45 -19.51
C ARG A 158 -2.82 4.57 -20.76
N ARG A 159 -1.68 4.63 -21.44
CA ARG A 159 -1.40 3.74 -22.58
C ARG A 159 -1.22 2.29 -22.13
N SER A 160 -0.52 2.05 -21.02
CA SER A 160 -0.28 0.68 -20.53
C SER A 160 -1.56 -0.01 -20.04
N ILE A 161 -2.54 0.72 -19.54
CA ILE A 161 -3.81 0.17 -19.02
C ILE A 161 -4.49 -0.76 -20.02
N SER A 162 -4.49 -0.42 -21.31
CA SER A 162 -5.13 -1.25 -22.36
C SER A 162 -4.43 -2.58 -22.63
N LYS A 163 -3.17 -2.73 -22.20
CA LYS A 163 -2.35 -3.94 -22.35
C LYS A 163 -2.31 -4.78 -21.07
N ILE A 164 -2.78 -4.25 -19.95
CA ILE A 164 -2.81 -4.95 -18.67
C ILE A 164 -4.03 -5.85 -18.62
N TYR A 165 -3.81 -7.15 -18.36
CA TYR A 165 -4.85 -8.15 -18.24
C TYR A 165 -5.69 -7.94 -16.97
N ALA A 166 -5.03 -7.76 -15.83
CA ALA A 166 -5.71 -7.55 -14.56
C ALA A 166 -4.89 -6.64 -13.62
N ILE A 167 -5.63 -5.89 -12.78
CA ILE A 167 -5.07 -5.25 -11.59
C ILE A 167 -5.30 -6.17 -10.40
N LEU A 168 -4.22 -6.47 -9.65
CA LEU A 168 -4.22 -7.37 -8.52
C LEU A 168 -4.19 -6.55 -7.23
N TRP A 169 -5.24 -6.68 -6.42
CA TRP A 169 -5.39 -5.97 -5.17
C TRP A 169 -6.40 -6.65 -4.24
N TYR A 170 -6.32 -6.41 -2.94
CA TYR A 170 -7.16 -7.06 -1.95
C TYR A 170 -8.26 -6.15 -1.37
N VAL A 171 -8.20 -4.83 -1.55
CA VAL A 171 -9.22 -3.88 -1.09
C VAL A 171 -10.09 -3.45 -2.28
N GLU A 172 -11.22 -4.13 -2.47
CA GLU A 172 -12.16 -3.87 -3.56
C GLU A 172 -12.69 -2.43 -3.55
N GLU A 173 -13.04 -1.93 -2.37
CA GLU A 173 -13.59 -0.59 -2.17
C GLU A 173 -12.63 0.52 -2.62
N GLU A 174 -11.32 0.25 -2.65
CA GLU A 174 -10.34 1.17 -3.21
C GLU A 174 -10.36 1.16 -4.74
N MET A 175 -10.52 -0.01 -5.35
CA MET A 175 -10.68 -0.12 -6.80
C MET A 175 -11.95 0.56 -7.27
N GLU A 176 -13.06 0.41 -6.56
CA GLU A 176 -14.32 1.13 -6.83
C GLU A 176 -14.12 2.65 -6.79
N MET A 177 -13.47 3.16 -5.74
CA MET A 177 -13.18 4.59 -5.59
C MET A 177 -12.31 5.14 -6.73
N ILE A 178 -11.29 4.37 -7.16
CA ILE A 178 -10.38 4.78 -8.24
C ILE A 178 -11.08 4.72 -9.60
N SER A 179 -11.88 3.68 -9.85
CA SER A 179 -12.58 3.47 -11.12
C SER A 179 -13.58 4.57 -11.49
N GLN A 180 -14.10 5.28 -10.48
CA GLN A 180 -14.94 6.47 -10.69
C GLN A 180 -14.20 7.62 -11.40
N LYS A 181 -12.87 7.64 -11.39
CA LYS A 181 -12.05 8.73 -11.94
C LYS A 181 -11.08 8.31 -13.03
N ILE A 182 -10.68 7.04 -13.04
CA ILE A 182 -9.72 6.49 -14.01
C ILE A 182 -10.25 5.13 -14.46
N LYS A 183 -10.28 4.90 -15.79
CA LYS A 183 -10.57 3.57 -16.31
C LYS A 183 -9.43 2.64 -15.86
N LEU A 184 -9.78 1.56 -15.16
CA LEU A 184 -8.85 0.52 -14.71
C LEU A 184 -8.97 -0.74 -15.57
N PRO A 185 -7.92 -1.60 -15.60
CA PRO A 185 -8.05 -2.99 -16.04
C PRO A 185 -9.05 -3.73 -15.16
N PRO A 186 -9.53 -4.93 -15.57
CA PRO A 186 -10.31 -5.80 -14.69
C PRO A 186 -9.59 -6.01 -13.35
N TRP A 187 -10.32 -5.83 -12.24
CA TRP A 187 -9.79 -6.13 -10.91
C TRP A 187 -9.95 -7.61 -10.58
N LYS A 188 -8.90 -8.16 -9.92
CA LYS A 188 -8.93 -9.49 -9.33
C LYS A 188 -8.38 -9.42 -7.91
N PHE A 189 -9.01 -10.15 -7.00
CA PHE A 189 -8.53 -10.24 -5.63
C PHE A 189 -7.15 -10.90 -5.59
N PHE A 190 -6.18 -10.25 -4.95
CA PHE A 190 -4.87 -10.85 -4.70
C PHE A 190 -4.21 -10.23 -3.46
N GLN A 191 -3.81 -11.07 -2.52
CA GLN A 191 -3.15 -10.67 -1.27
C GLN A 191 -1.69 -11.10 -1.30
N PHE A 192 -0.78 -10.13 -1.10
CA PHE A 192 0.68 -10.33 -1.20
C PHE A 192 1.34 -10.71 0.13
N PHE A 193 0.60 -10.83 1.21
CA PHE A 193 1.09 -11.10 2.56
C PHE A 193 0.18 -12.10 3.27
N SER A 194 0.76 -12.84 4.20
CA SER A 194 0.06 -13.84 5.03
C SER A 194 -0.19 -13.33 6.44
N PHE A 195 -0.86 -14.17 7.23
CA PHE A 195 -1.02 -13.94 8.65
C PHE A 195 0.34 -13.76 9.36
N ASP A 196 1.30 -14.64 9.12
CA ASP A 196 2.62 -14.60 9.77
C ASP A 196 3.48 -13.40 9.33
N ASP A 197 3.20 -12.82 8.15
CA ASP A 197 3.88 -11.60 7.70
C ASP A 197 3.42 -10.35 8.49
N ILE A 198 2.20 -10.37 9.01
CA ILE A 198 1.59 -9.25 9.76
C ILE A 198 1.64 -9.47 11.25
N ILE A 199 1.44 -10.72 11.71
CA ILE A 199 1.34 -11.11 13.11
C ILE A 199 2.48 -12.08 13.43
N PRO A 200 3.62 -11.59 13.93
CA PRO A 200 4.74 -12.48 14.31
C PRO A 200 4.36 -13.48 15.39
N ALA A 201 4.96 -14.66 15.35
CA ALA A 201 4.78 -15.67 16.39
C ALA A 201 5.11 -15.10 17.78
N GLY A 202 4.30 -15.45 18.78
CA GLY A 202 4.49 -14.94 20.14
C GLY A 202 4.02 -13.49 20.36
N THR A 203 3.28 -12.90 19.41
CA THR A 203 2.71 -11.56 19.58
C THR A 203 1.80 -11.50 20.82
N GLY A 204 2.16 -10.66 21.79
CA GLY A 204 1.36 -10.39 22.99
C GLY A 204 0.27 -9.36 22.76
N ASN A 205 -0.66 -9.25 23.70
CA ASN A 205 -1.74 -8.27 23.66
C ASN A 205 -1.27 -6.85 23.98
N THR A 206 -2.08 -5.87 23.60
CA THR A 206 -1.90 -4.46 23.93
C THR A 206 -2.10 -4.20 25.43
N ASP A 207 -1.34 -3.26 26.00
CA ASP A 207 -1.54 -2.80 27.38
C ASP A 207 -2.77 -1.90 27.47
N ILE A 208 -3.91 -2.48 27.82
CA ILE A 208 -5.20 -1.79 27.90
C ILE A 208 -5.28 -0.74 29.03
N ARG A 209 -4.34 -0.75 30.00
CA ARG A 209 -4.32 0.23 31.09
C ARG A 209 -3.63 1.54 30.69
N SER A 210 -2.91 1.54 29.59
CA SER A 210 -2.25 2.72 29.08
C SER A 210 -3.26 3.75 28.58
N LYS A 211 -3.06 5.04 28.86
CA LYS A 211 -3.84 6.15 28.29
C LYS A 211 -3.12 6.80 27.10
N LYS A 212 -2.43 5.99 26.29
CA LYS A 212 -1.72 6.45 25.09
C LYS A 212 -2.55 6.23 23.84
N ILE A 213 -2.63 7.25 23.01
CA ILE A 213 -3.35 7.22 21.73
C ILE A 213 -2.34 7.36 20.60
N LEU A 214 -2.30 6.39 19.71
CA LEU A 214 -1.49 6.41 18.49
C LEU A 214 -2.19 7.22 17.41
N ILE A 215 -1.47 8.12 16.71
CA ILE A 215 -2.01 8.95 15.64
C ILE A 215 -1.25 8.73 14.35
N GLY A 216 -1.89 8.09 13.38
CA GLY A 216 -1.31 7.75 12.07
C GLY A 216 -0.15 6.76 12.15
N ASN A 217 0.58 6.62 11.04
CA ASN A 217 1.70 5.67 10.91
C ASN A 217 2.96 6.26 10.30
N SER A 218 2.93 7.49 9.81
CA SER A 218 4.06 8.11 9.12
C SER A 218 3.92 9.62 8.97
N ALA A 219 4.98 10.32 8.56
CA ALA A 219 4.95 11.76 8.26
C ALA A 219 4.37 12.07 6.86
N THR A 220 3.65 11.16 6.22
CA THR A 220 3.02 11.47 4.94
C THR A 220 1.77 12.33 5.14
N ILE A 221 1.52 13.24 4.21
CA ILE A 221 0.39 14.17 4.31
C ILE A 221 -0.97 13.45 4.26
N GLU A 222 -1.02 12.29 3.64
CA GLU A 222 -2.18 11.42 3.53
C GLU A 222 -2.69 10.91 4.89
N ASN A 223 -1.88 10.99 5.95
CA ASN A 223 -2.32 10.70 7.32
C ASN A 223 -3.34 11.71 7.88
N ASN A 224 -3.54 12.84 7.20
CA ASN A 224 -4.50 13.87 7.60
C ASN A 224 -4.34 14.36 9.05
N HIS A 225 -3.10 14.40 9.59
CA HIS A 225 -2.85 14.79 10.99
C HIS A 225 -3.47 16.13 11.37
N ALA A 226 -3.55 17.09 10.42
CA ALA A 226 -4.15 18.38 10.69
C ALA A 226 -5.66 18.30 10.98
N ASP A 227 -6.33 17.29 10.44
CA ASP A 227 -7.77 17.05 10.62
C ASP A 227 -8.06 16.25 11.91
N VAL A 228 -7.09 15.50 12.44
CA VAL A 228 -7.21 14.80 13.74
C VAL A 228 -7.12 15.78 14.90
N LEU A 229 -6.22 16.78 14.85
CA LEU A 229 -5.86 17.64 15.94
C LEU A 229 -7.03 18.35 16.64
N PRO A 230 -8.07 18.86 15.94
CA PRO A 230 -9.21 19.54 16.61
C PRO A 230 -9.93 18.63 17.62
N LEU A 231 -10.16 17.35 17.30
CA LEU A 231 -10.84 16.41 18.20
C LEU A 231 -9.95 16.05 19.41
N LEU A 232 -8.64 15.93 19.21
CA LEU A 232 -7.70 15.66 20.32
C LEU A 232 -7.66 16.83 21.32
N THR A 233 -7.82 18.06 20.85
CA THR A 233 -7.85 19.23 21.75
C THR A 233 -9.13 19.31 22.59
N ALA A 234 -10.18 18.61 22.22
CA ALA A 234 -11.41 18.50 23.00
C ALA A 234 -11.28 17.51 24.19
N ILE A 235 -10.22 16.69 24.25
CA ILE A 235 -9.96 15.79 25.37
C ILE A 235 -9.42 16.62 26.55
N SER A 236 -10.26 16.81 27.56
CA SER A 236 -9.93 17.58 28.76
C SER A 236 -9.04 16.80 29.74
N ASP A 237 -9.17 15.48 29.79
CA ASP A 237 -8.36 14.62 30.66
C ASP A 237 -6.88 14.69 30.26
N LYS A 238 -6.06 15.21 31.18
CA LYS A 238 -4.63 15.42 30.99
C LYS A 238 -3.78 14.14 31.05
N GLU A 239 -4.35 13.05 31.49
CA GLU A 239 -3.67 11.74 31.54
C GLU A 239 -3.50 11.13 30.16
N TYR A 240 -4.37 11.48 29.19
CA TYR A 240 -4.19 11.05 27.80
C TYR A 240 -2.97 11.69 27.17
N SER A 241 -2.13 10.85 26.57
CA SER A 241 -0.97 11.26 25.78
C SER A 241 -1.07 10.73 24.34
N PHE A 242 -0.40 11.42 23.43
CA PHE A 242 -0.54 11.18 21.98
C PHE A 242 0.83 10.87 21.37
N SER A 243 0.92 9.78 20.63
CA SER A 243 2.15 9.39 19.95
C SER A 243 1.97 9.48 18.43
N LEU A 244 2.84 10.23 17.76
CA LEU A 244 2.84 10.37 16.31
C LEU A 244 4.09 9.72 15.72
N PRO A 245 3.99 8.59 15.00
CA PRO A 245 5.08 8.09 14.18
C PRO A 245 5.33 9.03 12.99
N LEU A 246 6.53 9.63 12.94
CA LEU A 246 6.95 10.56 11.89
C LEU A 246 8.28 10.12 11.24
N THR A 247 8.55 8.80 11.23
CA THR A 247 9.80 8.21 10.72
C THR A 247 9.89 8.24 9.21
N TYR A 248 8.78 7.99 8.51
CA TYR A 248 8.71 7.97 7.05
C TYR A 248 7.95 9.19 6.54
N GLY A 249 8.39 9.74 5.40
CA GLY A 249 7.73 10.84 4.72
C GLY A 249 8.73 11.73 4.00
N GLN A 250 8.35 12.21 2.81
CA GLN A 250 9.27 12.92 1.91
C GLN A 250 9.38 14.44 2.21
N PHE A 251 8.54 15.00 3.11
CA PHE A 251 8.40 16.45 3.22
C PHE A 251 8.75 16.95 4.62
N SER A 252 9.98 17.45 4.77
CA SER A 252 10.48 18.04 6.03
C SER A 252 9.59 19.18 6.52
N ARG A 253 9.09 20.04 5.64
CA ARG A 253 8.19 21.15 5.99
C ARG A 253 6.85 20.67 6.55
N TYR A 254 6.22 19.66 5.97
CA TYR A 254 5.00 19.09 6.52
C TYR A 254 5.22 18.56 7.93
N LYS A 255 6.27 17.77 8.12
CA LYS A 255 6.66 17.22 9.43
C LYS A 255 6.85 18.33 10.45
N SER A 256 7.62 19.39 10.13
CA SER A 256 7.85 20.53 11.01
C SER A 256 6.55 21.27 11.35
N GLN A 257 5.67 21.50 10.39
CA GLN A 257 4.40 22.18 10.63
C GLN A 257 3.47 21.35 11.53
N ILE A 258 3.39 20.03 11.34
CA ILE A 258 2.60 19.13 12.20
C ILE A 258 3.17 19.12 13.61
N LYS A 259 4.47 18.95 13.78
CA LYS A 259 5.12 18.99 15.12
C LYS A 259 4.80 20.29 15.85
N SER A 260 4.99 21.44 15.19
CA SER A 260 4.71 22.76 15.76
C SER A 260 3.25 22.92 16.17
N LYS A 261 2.29 22.52 15.31
CA LYS A 261 0.86 22.60 15.60
C LYS A 261 0.46 21.73 16.80
N TYR A 262 0.94 20.49 16.84
CA TYR A 262 0.63 19.56 17.92
C TYR A 262 1.25 20.00 19.25
N LYS A 263 2.53 20.38 19.28
CA LYS A 263 3.18 20.92 20.48
C LYS A 263 2.48 22.17 21.02
N ARG A 264 2.11 23.11 20.15
CA ARG A 264 1.40 24.33 20.57
C ARG A 264 0.03 24.04 21.19
N LYS A 265 -0.69 23.00 20.71
CA LYS A 265 -2.05 22.71 21.17
C LYS A 265 -2.12 21.70 22.32
N LEU A 266 -1.22 20.73 22.36
CA LEU A 266 -1.25 19.61 23.31
C LEU A 266 -0.09 19.65 24.34
N GLY A 267 0.90 20.52 24.13
CA GLY A 267 2.03 20.67 25.05
C GLY A 267 2.84 19.40 25.20
N GLU A 268 3.12 19.00 26.43
CA GLU A 268 3.90 17.80 26.75
C GLU A 268 3.12 16.49 26.58
N ARG A 269 1.82 16.57 26.33
CA ARG A 269 1.00 15.37 26.06
C ARG A 269 1.31 14.72 24.71
N VAL A 270 2.13 15.33 23.85
CA VAL A 270 2.46 14.77 22.54
C VAL A 270 3.93 14.37 22.45
N THR A 271 4.16 13.16 21.95
CA THR A 271 5.48 12.62 21.61
C THR A 271 5.56 12.28 20.12
N PHE A 272 6.76 12.41 19.53
CA PHE A 272 7.02 12.12 18.13
C PHE A 272 8.05 11.01 18.01
N LEU A 273 7.70 9.93 17.31
CA LEU A 273 8.66 8.89 16.94
C LEU A 273 9.33 9.29 15.63
N GLU A 274 10.60 9.64 15.67
CA GLU A 274 11.35 10.15 14.50
C GLU A 274 12.52 9.25 14.07
N GLY A 275 13.04 8.41 14.97
CA GLY A 275 14.09 7.44 14.68
C GLY A 275 13.57 6.15 14.04
N HIS A 276 14.47 5.44 13.34
CA HIS A 276 14.21 4.08 12.93
C HIS A 276 14.26 3.16 14.14
N LEU A 277 13.23 2.35 14.29
CA LEU A 277 13.18 1.23 15.23
C LEU A 277 13.37 -0.08 14.45
N SER A 278 13.94 -1.09 15.09
CA SER A 278 13.83 -2.45 14.62
C SER A 278 12.36 -2.88 14.56
N LEU A 279 12.05 -3.94 13.83
CA LEU A 279 10.67 -4.42 13.72
C LEU A 279 10.08 -4.80 15.08
N GLU A 280 10.88 -5.44 15.93
CA GLU A 280 10.49 -5.85 17.27
C GLU A 280 10.20 -4.64 18.18
N GLU A 281 11.11 -3.64 18.19
CA GLU A 281 10.91 -2.40 18.92
C GLU A 281 9.66 -1.64 18.45
N TYR A 282 9.40 -1.66 17.13
CA TYR A 282 8.23 -1.02 16.58
C TYR A 282 6.92 -1.72 17.00
N TYR A 283 6.88 -3.05 16.98
CA TYR A 283 5.74 -3.79 17.50
C TYR A 283 5.56 -3.58 19.01
N SER A 284 6.66 -3.56 19.78
CA SER A 284 6.61 -3.21 21.21
C SER A 284 6.06 -1.78 21.44
N PHE A 285 6.47 -0.82 20.59
CA PHE A 285 5.92 0.53 20.62
C PHE A 285 4.40 0.52 20.33
N LEU A 286 3.94 -0.19 19.30
CA LEU A 286 2.52 -0.25 18.94
C LEU A 286 1.65 -0.80 20.08
N ARG A 287 2.07 -1.88 20.75
CA ARG A 287 1.34 -2.49 21.88
C ARG A 287 1.18 -1.61 23.11
N LYS A 288 1.89 -0.49 23.20
CA LYS A 288 1.69 0.50 24.28
C LYS A 288 0.46 1.39 24.07
N HIS A 289 -0.27 1.23 22.97
CA HIS A 289 -1.36 2.11 22.57
C HIS A 289 -2.67 1.33 22.48
N PRO A 290 -3.51 1.34 23.53
CA PRO A 290 -4.82 0.68 23.49
C PRO A 290 -5.81 1.34 22.55
N THR A 291 -5.49 2.55 22.08
CA THR A 291 -6.31 3.32 21.15
C THR A 291 -5.44 3.82 19.99
N ALA A 292 -5.94 3.73 18.77
CA ALA A 292 -5.26 4.23 17.59
C ALA A 292 -6.21 4.94 16.62
N VAL A 293 -5.75 6.02 16.00
CA VAL A 293 -6.49 6.83 15.03
C VAL A 293 -5.74 6.88 13.71
N PHE A 294 -6.37 6.43 12.63
CA PHE A 294 -5.84 6.50 11.27
C PHE A 294 -6.83 7.24 10.36
N LEU A 295 -6.53 8.50 10.07
CA LEU A 295 -7.42 9.36 9.29
C LEU A 295 -7.08 9.37 7.79
N HIS A 296 -6.51 8.28 7.28
CA HIS A 296 -6.35 8.10 5.84
C HIS A 296 -7.71 7.98 5.15
N TYR A 297 -7.82 8.47 3.92
CA TYR A 297 -9.03 8.29 3.09
C TYR A 297 -8.83 7.22 2.01
N ARG A 298 -7.61 6.75 1.83
CA ARG A 298 -7.20 5.64 0.97
C ARG A 298 -6.57 4.51 1.79
N GLN A 299 -6.32 3.37 1.18
CA GLN A 299 -5.56 2.32 1.85
C GLN A 299 -4.13 2.81 2.14
N GLN A 300 -3.75 2.79 3.41
CA GLN A 300 -2.40 3.06 3.90
C GLN A 300 -2.23 2.46 5.29
N GLY A 301 -1.02 1.91 5.56
CA GLY A 301 -0.68 1.38 6.88
C GLY A 301 -1.50 0.18 7.32
N LEU A 302 -2.05 -0.61 6.38
CA LEU A 302 -2.95 -1.73 6.70
C LEU A 302 -2.29 -2.76 7.61
N GLY A 303 -1.01 -3.10 7.39
CA GLY A 303 -0.30 -4.01 8.29
C GLY A 303 -0.32 -3.53 9.74
N ASN A 304 -0.11 -2.21 9.98
CA ASN A 304 -0.24 -1.64 11.32
C ASN A 304 -1.66 -1.73 11.87
N ILE A 305 -2.67 -1.45 11.04
CA ILE A 305 -4.08 -1.51 11.44
C ILE A 305 -4.46 -2.94 11.84
N LEU A 306 -4.12 -3.93 11.01
CA LEU A 306 -4.42 -5.34 11.30
C LEU A 306 -3.66 -5.83 12.54
N TYR A 307 -2.37 -5.48 12.68
CA TYR A 307 -1.59 -5.81 13.86
C TYR A 307 -2.22 -5.25 15.15
N LEU A 308 -2.58 -3.97 15.15
CA LEU A 308 -3.20 -3.30 16.30
C LEU A 308 -4.56 -3.90 16.66
N LEU A 309 -5.41 -4.16 15.67
CA LEU A 309 -6.70 -4.82 15.89
C LEU A 309 -6.53 -6.23 16.46
N TYR A 310 -5.57 -6.99 15.95
CA TYR A 310 -5.26 -8.33 16.44
C TYR A 310 -4.76 -8.33 17.89
N THR A 311 -3.94 -7.34 18.26
CA THR A 311 -3.40 -7.21 19.63
C THR A 311 -4.38 -6.60 20.62
N GLY A 312 -5.58 -6.16 20.19
CA GLY A 312 -6.64 -5.65 21.06
C GLY A 312 -6.70 -4.12 21.17
N THR A 313 -6.05 -3.40 20.27
CA THR A 313 -6.18 -1.93 20.17
C THR A 313 -7.54 -1.55 19.58
N LYS A 314 -8.25 -0.59 20.18
CA LYS A 314 -9.43 0.04 19.60
C LYS A 314 -9.01 1.00 18.50
N VAL A 315 -9.35 0.67 17.25
CA VAL A 315 -8.91 1.43 16.06
C VAL A 315 -10.04 2.27 15.52
N TYR A 316 -9.78 3.57 15.38
CA TYR A 316 -10.66 4.54 14.74
C TYR A 316 -10.13 4.89 13.35
N LEU A 317 -10.98 4.74 12.36
CA LEU A 317 -10.71 5.11 10.97
C LEU A 317 -11.64 6.25 10.54
N SER A 318 -11.25 7.03 9.53
CA SER A 318 -12.18 7.98 8.93
C SER A 318 -13.36 7.28 8.27
N GLN A 319 -14.57 7.86 8.35
CA GLN A 319 -15.73 7.40 7.56
C GLN A 319 -15.46 7.39 6.05
N HIS A 320 -14.51 8.19 5.57
CA HIS A 320 -14.08 8.23 4.16
C HIS A 320 -13.03 7.17 3.80
N ASN A 321 -12.53 6.42 4.79
CA ASN A 321 -11.49 5.43 4.57
C ASN A 321 -12.05 4.17 3.89
N VAL A 322 -11.49 3.82 2.74
CA VAL A 322 -11.86 2.58 2.02
C VAL A 322 -11.59 1.33 2.86
N VAL A 323 -10.54 1.35 3.70
CA VAL A 323 -10.20 0.24 4.61
C VAL A 323 -11.27 0.05 5.70
N TYR A 324 -11.91 1.14 6.18
CA TYR A 324 -13.02 1.03 7.12
C TYR A 324 -14.14 0.14 6.55
N ARG A 325 -14.60 0.44 5.33
CA ARG A 325 -15.67 -0.33 4.67
C ARG A 325 -15.25 -1.78 4.44
N TRP A 326 -14.01 -1.97 3.97
CA TRP A 326 -13.45 -3.30 3.72
C TRP A 326 -13.37 -4.15 5.00
N LEU A 327 -12.90 -3.59 6.12
CA LEU A 327 -12.84 -4.30 7.40
C LEU A 327 -14.24 -4.65 7.91
N LYS A 328 -15.19 -3.72 7.85
CA LYS A 328 -16.59 -3.99 8.24
C LYS A 328 -17.25 -5.06 7.36
N LYS A 329 -17.02 -5.05 6.05
CA LYS A 329 -17.48 -6.09 5.12
C LYS A 329 -16.94 -7.49 5.50
N ASN A 330 -15.72 -7.56 6.04
CA ASN A 330 -15.09 -8.80 6.51
C ASN A 330 -15.38 -9.10 8.00
N GLY A 331 -16.34 -8.43 8.62
CA GLY A 331 -16.80 -8.68 9.98
C GLY A 331 -15.85 -8.24 11.09
N ILE A 332 -14.87 -7.37 10.79
CA ILE A 332 -13.90 -6.86 11.78
C ILE A 332 -14.46 -5.60 12.44
N GLU A 333 -14.40 -5.55 13.78
CA GLU A 333 -14.88 -4.41 14.57
C GLU A 333 -13.85 -3.27 14.53
N VAL A 334 -14.28 -2.16 13.90
CA VAL A 334 -13.57 -0.88 13.81
C VAL A 334 -14.56 0.27 13.96
N PHE A 335 -14.06 1.45 14.35
CA PHE A 335 -14.88 2.59 14.75
C PHE A 335 -14.64 3.80 13.83
N ILE A 336 -15.65 4.68 13.73
CA ILE A 336 -15.55 5.90 12.91
C ILE A 336 -15.01 7.03 13.80
N PHE A 337 -13.88 7.61 13.40
CA PHE A 337 -13.24 8.69 14.16
C PHE A 337 -14.15 9.92 14.30
N GLU A 338 -14.80 10.34 13.23
CA GLU A 338 -15.64 11.54 13.21
C GLU A 338 -16.94 11.41 14.02
N VAL A 339 -17.37 10.17 14.30
CA VAL A 339 -18.65 9.87 14.97
C VAL A 339 -18.45 9.30 16.37
N ASP A 340 -17.62 8.26 16.48
CA ASP A 340 -17.53 7.46 17.70
C ASP A 340 -16.52 8.02 18.71
N PHE A 341 -15.42 8.62 18.21
CA PHE A 341 -14.26 8.92 19.05
C PHE A 341 -14.57 9.83 20.24
N LEU A 342 -15.25 10.97 20.01
CA LEU A 342 -15.57 11.91 21.12
C LEU A 342 -16.60 11.34 22.09
N ARG A 343 -17.57 10.58 21.61
CA ARG A 343 -18.52 9.85 22.48
C ARG A 343 -17.77 8.89 23.39
N ASP A 344 -16.90 8.06 22.80
CA ASP A 344 -16.14 7.05 23.55
C ASP A 344 -15.13 7.68 24.54
N VAL A 345 -14.60 8.88 24.22
CA VAL A 345 -13.82 9.68 25.19
C VAL A 345 -14.67 10.09 26.38
N GLN A 346 -15.88 10.60 26.15
CA GLN A 346 -16.80 11.04 27.21
C GLN A 346 -17.26 9.88 28.11
N GLU A 347 -17.50 8.73 27.48
CA GLU A 347 -17.93 7.50 28.16
C GLU A 347 -16.78 6.67 28.73
N GLN A 348 -15.54 7.13 28.57
CA GLN A 348 -14.30 6.43 28.98
C GLN A 348 -14.17 5.02 28.35
N GLN A 349 -14.65 4.84 27.13
CA GLN A 349 -14.70 3.57 26.38
C GLN A 349 -13.67 3.50 25.25
N LEU A 350 -12.45 3.98 25.48
CA LEU A 350 -11.38 3.98 24.48
C LEU A 350 -10.64 2.65 24.30
N THR A 351 -11.10 1.59 24.96
CA THR A 351 -10.53 0.24 24.84
C THR A 351 -11.59 -0.76 24.37
N LEU A 352 -11.14 -1.89 23.81
CA LEU A 352 -12.03 -3.01 23.48
C LEU A 352 -12.24 -3.91 24.67
N ASP A 353 -13.41 -4.54 24.75
CA ASP A 353 -13.64 -5.67 25.65
C ASP A 353 -13.01 -6.97 25.09
N GLN A 354 -12.88 -7.98 25.94
CA GLN A 354 -12.22 -9.24 25.59
C GLN A 354 -12.96 -10.01 24.48
N LYS A 355 -14.28 -9.90 24.39
CA LYS A 355 -15.08 -10.57 23.35
C LYS A 355 -14.81 -9.96 21.97
N MET A 356 -14.76 -8.63 21.89
CA MET A 356 -14.41 -7.93 20.65
C MET A 356 -12.98 -8.23 20.20
N ILE A 357 -12.03 -8.32 21.15
CA ILE A 357 -10.63 -8.69 20.83
C ILE A 357 -10.59 -10.09 20.22
N GLN A 358 -11.20 -11.09 20.85
CA GLN A 358 -11.24 -12.45 20.35
C GLN A 358 -11.92 -12.53 18.99
N HIS A 359 -13.05 -11.85 18.82
CA HIS A 359 -13.75 -11.77 17.54
C HIS A 359 -12.86 -11.21 16.43
N ASN A 360 -12.16 -10.07 16.68
CA ASN A 360 -11.25 -9.51 15.71
C ASN A 360 -10.07 -10.43 15.39
N GLN A 361 -9.53 -11.15 16.38
CA GLN A 361 -8.46 -12.14 16.17
C GLN A 361 -8.89 -13.27 15.24
N GLU A 362 -10.08 -13.81 15.40
CA GLU A 362 -10.64 -14.84 14.52
C GLU A 362 -10.82 -14.29 13.09
N LYS A 363 -11.49 -13.15 12.97
CA LYS A 363 -11.75 -12.53 11.65
C LYS A 363 -10.49 -12.13 10.90
N ILE A 364 -9.44 -11.69 11.60
CA ILE A 364 -8.16 -11.36 10.97
C ILE A 364 -7.43 -12.62 10.50
N ARG A 365 -7.52 -13.75 11.22
CA ARG A 365 -6.99 -15.04 10.73
C ARG A 365 -7.65 -15.46 9.42
N ASP A 366 -9.00 -15.43 9.38
CA ASP A 366 -9.78 -15.76 8.18
C ASP A 366 -9.44 -14.82 7.02
N LEU A 367 -9.30 -13.51 7.33
CA LEU A 367 -8.98 -12.48 6.33
C LEU A 367 -7.62 -12.69 5.69
N LEU A 368 -6.63 -13.17 6.45
CA LEU A 368 -5.24 -13.32 6.04
C LEU A 368 -4.91 -14.73 5.53
N ASP A 369 -5.92 -15.57 5.28
CA ASP A 369 -5.74 -16.88 4.70
C ASP A 369 -5.28 -16.79 3.23
N HIS A 370 -4.19 -17.45 2.91
CA HIS A 370 -3.63 -17.51 1.56
C HIS A 370 -4.53 -18.19 0.54
N GLN A 371 -5.38 -19.12 0.94
CA GLN A 371 -6.30 -19.84 0.05
C GLN A 371 -7.25 -18.88 -0.70
N ARG A 372 -7.44 -17.67 -0.19
CA ARG A 372 -8.21 -16.63 -0.89
C ARG A 372 -7.63 -16.23 -2.26
N ASN A 373 -6.34 -16.50 -2.51
CA ASN A 373 -5.68 -16.24 -3.79
C ASN A 373 -5.95 -17.33 -4.83
N ASP A 374 -6.39 -18.53 -4.44
CA ASP A 374 -6.45 -19.72 -5.31
C ASP A 374 -7.34 -19.51 -6.53
N ILE A 375 -8.46 -18.80 -6.39
CA ILE A 375 -9.36 -18.49 -7.50
C ILE A 375 -8.63 -17.62 -8.53
N THR A 376 -7.96 -16.56 -8.09
CA THR A 376 -7.23 -15.66 -9.00
C THR A 376 -6.06 -16.38 -9.67
N ILE A 377 -5.34 -17.22 -8.93
CA ILE A 377 -4.24 -18.03 -9.49
C ILE A 377 -4.79 -18.97 -10.59
N ALA A 378 -5.87 -19.70 -10.31
CA ALA A 378 -6.49 -20.58 -11.29
C ALA A 378 -6.95 -19.84 -12.56
N GLU A 379 -7.50 -18.63 -12.42
CA GLU A 379 -7.90 -17.79 -13.56
C GLU A 379 -6.68 -17.31 -14.36
N LEU A 380 -5.58 -16.96 -13.71
CA LEU A 380 -4.34 -16.58 -14.40
C LEU A 380 -3.71 -17.77 -15.13
N GLU A 381 -3.71 -18.95 -14.53
CA GLU A 381 -3.26 -20.19 -15.18
C GLU A 381 -4.08 -20.48 -16.42
N ALA A 382 -5.42 -20.42 -16.32
CA ALA A 382 -6.31 -20.67 -17.45
C ALA A 382 -6.02 -19.71 -18.61
N GLU A 383 -5.82 -18.42 -18.34
CA GLU A 383 -5.49 -17.43 -19.37
C GLU A 383 -4.14 -17.72 -20.03
N VAL A 384 -3.12 -18.12 -19.25
CA VAL A 384 -1.81 -18.53 -19.80
C VAL A 384 -1.99 -19.68 -20.80
N TYR A 385 -2.74 -20.73 -20.43
CA TYR A 385 -2.96 -21.87 -21.33
C TYR A 385 -3.76 -21.49 -22.58
N VAL A 386 -4.76 -20.62 -22.46
CA VAL A 386 -5.53 -20.12 -23.63
C VAL A 386 -4.58 -19.41 -24.60
N ARG A 387 -3.67 -18.56 -24.12
CA ARG A 387 -2.72 -17.85 -25.01
C ARG A 387 -1.67 -18.76 -25.63
N LYS A 388 -1.14 -19.73 -24.87
CA LYS A 388 -0.23 -20.74 -25.42
C LYS A 388 -0.87 -21.54 -26.56
N ASN A 389 -2.10 -22.00 -26.37
CA ASN A 389 -2.82 -22.77 -27.38
C ASN A 389 -3.13 -21.97 -28.66
N ARG A 390 -3.41 -20.65 -28.54
CA ARG A 390 -3.57 -19.78 -29.71
C ARG A 390 -2.29 -19.67 -30.53
N LYS A 391 -1.13 -19.48 -29.86
CA LYS A 391 0.15 -19.43 -30.56
C LYS A 391 0.48 -20.69 -31.34
N VAL A 392 0.16 -21.85 -30.80
CA VAL A 392 0.37 -23.13 -31.51
C VAL A 392 -0.49 -23.20 -32.75
N ASN A 393 -1.76 -22.77 -32.68
CA ASN A 393 -2.70 -22.78 -33.79
C ASN A 393 -2.39 -21.72 -34.89
N ASP A 394 -1.78 -20.60 -34.53
CA ASP A 394 -1.39 -19.54 -35.48
C ASP A 394 -0.09 -19.88 -36.24
N ILE A 395 0.66 -20.88 -35.80
CA ILE A 395 1.92 -21.35 -36.40
C ILE A 395 1.67 -22.64 -37.26
N ALA A 396 0.60 -23.37 -37.00
CA ALA A 396 0.20 -24.57 -37.72
C ALA A 396 -0.65 -24.24 -38.95
#